data_a7a2c45ed3575435f1919d5ad397d589
#
_entry.id   a7a2c45ed3575435f1919d5ad397d589
#
_cell.length_a   1.000
_cell.length_b   1.000
_cell.length_c   1.000
_cell.angle_alpha   90.00
_cell.angle_beta   90.00
_cell.angle_gamma   90.00
#
_symmetry.space_group_name_H-M   'P 1'
#
loop_
_entity.id
_entity.type
_entity.pdbx_description
1 polymer ?
#
loop_
_entity_poly.entity_id
_entity_poly.type
_entity_poly.pdbx_seq_one_letter_code
_entity_poly.pdbx_strand_id
1 'polypeptide(L)'
;MRNTTLTMGRTTLTAMSVGALAVAALLPATVAEAAPPRLGECATGELCLWQKEDFRGARQTHELSATDIDSCVPLPAGTSAQSLANRTGRNVTTYQSAECAETGEFETYPGKGSWMPQSPYRVRAFKIWER
;
A
#
# COMPACT_ATOMS: atom_id res chain seq x y z
N MET A 1 26.33 3.90 74.02
CA MET A 1 26.11 3.84 73.46
C MET A 1 25.81 3.89 72.38
N ARG A 2 25.72 3.74 72.03
CA ARG A 2 25.37 3.83 71.20
C ARG A 2 25.16 4.03 70.12
N ASN A 3 25.20 4.03 69.74
CA ASN A 3 24.93 4.25 68.84
C ASN A 3 24.85 4.37 67.87
N THR A 4 24.76 4.47 67.51
CA THR A 4 24.73 4.66 66.66
C THR A 4 24.57 4.54 65.69
N THR A 5 24.41 4.58 65.27
CA THR A 5 24.29 4.51 64.38
C THR A 5 24.05 4.48 63.43
N LEU A 6 23.96 4.49 63.09
CA LEU A 6 23.80 4.40 62.22
C LEU A 6 23.53 4.65 61.25
N THR A 7 23.38 4.91 60.99
CA THR A 7 23.22 5.28 60.13
C THR A 7 23.31 5.04 59.13
N MET A 8 23.37 4.92 58.76
CA MET A 8 23.54 4.64 57.87
C MET A 8 23.09 4.71 56.92
N GLY A 9 23.00 4.83 56.59
CA GLY A 9 22.75 4.89 55.65
C GLY A 9 22.32 4.88 54.85
N ARG A 10 22.14 4.92 54.73
CA ARG A 10 21.77 4.92 53.91
C ARG A 10 21.73 5.29 52.94
N THR A 11 21.71 5.51 52.87
CA THR A 11 21.71 5.90 51.97
C THR A 11 21.85 5.62 50.98
N THR A 12 21.93 5.47 50.76
CA THR A 12 22.16 5.22 49.83
C THR A 12 21.70 5.06 48.95
N LEU A 13 21.51 4.92 48.94
CA LEU A 13 21.24 4.71 48.06
C LEU A 13 20.78 5.08 47.23
N THR A 14 20.45 5.19 47.24
CA THR A 14 19.94 5.61 46.59
C THR A 14 20.27 5.93 45.56
N ALA A 15 20.45 6.27 45.40
CA ALA A 15 20.96 6.75 44.46
C ALA A 15 20.79 6.08 43.38
N MET A 16 21.06 5.48 43.38
CA MET A 16 21.02 4.78 42.48
C MET A 16 20.14 4.84 41.67
N SER A 17 19.57 4.77 41.93
CA SER A 17 18.64 4.56 41.24
C SER A 17 18.59 5.39 40.19
N VAL A 18 18.63 6.00 40.34
CA VAL A 18 18.61 6.86 39.55
C VAL A 18 19.00 6.68 38.30
N GLY A 19 19.95 6.68 38.24
CA GLY A 19 20.39 6.66 37.01
C GLY A 19 19.71 5.81 36.16
N ALA A 20 19.57 4.84 36.59
CA ALA A 20 18.99 3.92 35.87
C ALA A 20 17.97 4.44 35.03
N LEU A 21 17.16 4.97 35.54
CA LEU A 21 16.17 5.39 34.83
C LEU A 21 16.43 6.10 33.69
N ALA A 22 17.02 6.94 33.77
CA ALA A 22 17.20 7.75 32.71
C ALA A 22 17.46 6.98 31.53
N VAL A 23 18.22 6.23 31.60
CA VAL A 23 18.48 5.44 30.61
C VAL A 23 17.45 4.91 29.88
N ALA A 24 16.76 4.27 30.40
CA ALA A 24 15.75 3.65 29.76
C ALA A 24 15.14 4.56 28.83
N ALA A 25 14.92 5.61 29.19
CA ALA A 25 14.23 6.48 28.36
C ALA A 25 14.73 6.58 27.02
N LEU A 26 15.84 6.51 26.87
CA LEU A 26 16.28 6.64 25.64
C LEU A 26 15.84 5.83 24.65
N LEU A 27 15.78 4.75 24.90
CA LEU A 27 15.37 3.90 23.99
C LEU A 27 14.42 4.22 23.11
N PRO A 28 13.51 4.48 23.42
CA PRO A 28 12.39 4.58 22.66
C PRO A 28 12.69 5.30 21.46
N ALA A 29 13.38 5.96 21.55
CA ALA A 29 13.58 6.75 20.54
C ALA A 29 13.50 6.19 19.27
N THR A 30 13.48 5.30 19.24
CA THR A 30 13.43 4.87 18.14
C THR A 30 12.45 5.12 17.37
N VAL A 31 12.40 5.42 16.77
CA VAL A 31 11.69 5.65 15.96
C VAL A 31 11.17 4.90 15.16
N ALA A 32 10.31 5.07 14.97
CA ALA A 32 9.59 4.33 14.26
C ALA A 32 9.76 4.69 12.92
N GLU A 33 10.07 3.86 12.15
CA GLU A 33 10.13 4.18 10.89
C GLU A 33 8.88 3.88 10.26
N ALA A 34 8.37 4.58 9.37
CA ALA A 34 7.15 4.32 8.68
C ALA A 34 7.34 3.04 7.91
N ALA A 35 6.41 2.22 7.96
CA ALA A 35 6.46 1.01 7.20
C ALA A 35 6.41 1.37 5.72
N PRO A 36 7.10 0.63 4.90
CA PRO A 36 7.07 0.91 3.47
C PRO A 36 5.65 0.68 2.95
N PRO A 37 5.26 1.38 1.93
CA PRO A 37 3.95 1.22 1.37
C PRO A 37 3.77 -0.21 0.92
N ARG A 38 2.60 -0.76 1.19
CA ARG A 38 2.33 -2.08 0.78
C ARG A 38 1.78 -2.09 -0.60
N LEU A 39 2.23 -3.01 -1.42
CA LEU A 39 1.61 -3.26 -2.70
C LEU A 39 0.35 -4.07 -2.45
N GLY A 40 -0.65 -3.88 -3.28
CA GLY A 40 -1.85 -4.66 -3.14
C GLY A 40 -1.65 -6.07 -3.64
N GLU A 41 -2.55 -6.96 -3.29
CA GLU A 41 -2.46 -8.32 -3.72
C GLU A 41 -2.92 -8.47 -5.13
N CYS A 42 -2.11 -9.01 -6.00
CA CYS A 42 -2.44 -9.26 -7.37
C CYS A 42 -1.55 -10.40 -7.87
N ALA A 43 -2.16 -11.48 -8.32
CA ALA A 43 -1.40 -12.65 -8.72
C ALA A 43 -0.89 -12.52 -10.16
N THR A 44 0.10 -13.30 -10.49
CA THR A 44 0.61 -13.33 -11.85
C THR A 44 -0.52 -13.70 -12.79
N GLY A 45 -0.61 -12.99 -13.91
CA GLY A 45 -1.67 -13.24 -14.88
C GLY A 45 -2.91 -12.40 -14.65
N GLU A 46 -2.93 -11.57 -13.63
CA GLU A 46 -4.10 -10.79 -13.30
C GLU A 46 -3.93 -9.29 -13.50
N LEU A 47 -5.01 -8.64 -13.85
CA LEU A 47 -5.13 -7.21 -13.76
C LEU A 47 -6.02 -6.96 -12.54
N CYS A 48 -5.52 -6.23 -11.57
CA CYS A 48 -6.25 -5.93 -10.36
C CYS A 48 -6.54 -4.45 -10.28
N LEU A 49 -7.78 -4.12 -9.92
CA LEU A 49 -8.22 -2.74 -9.86
C LEU A 49 -8.89 -2.52 -8.50
N TRP A 50 -8.48 -1.47 -7.81
CA TRP A 50 -9.05 -1.16 -6.49
C TRP A 50 -9.84 0.14 -6.56
N GLN A 51 -10.95 0.15 -5.84
CA GLN A 51 -11.84 1.28 -5.83
C GLN A 51 -11.17 2.56 -5.35
N LYS A 52 -10.26 2.46 -4.42
CA LYS A 52 -9.61 3.62 -3.83
C LYS A 52 -8.13 3.64 -4.13
N GLU A 53 -7.50 4.76 -3.84
CA GLU A 53 -6.07 4.87 -4.02
C GLU A 53 -5.33 3.95 -3.05
N ASP A 54 -4.07 3.72 -3.33
CA ASP A 54 -3.18 2.96 -2.48
C ASP A 54 -3.66 1.53 -2.27
N PHE A 55 -4.25 0.94 -3.30
CA PHE A 55 -4.68 -0.45 -3.30
C PHE A 55 -5.66 -0.76 -2.17
N ARG A 56 -6.60 0.16 -1.94
CA ARG A 56 -7.59 -0.01 -0.90
C ARG A 56 -8.99 -0.02 -1.49
N GLY A 57 -9.92 -0.44 -0.69
CA GLY A 57 -11.30 -0.54 -1.12
C GLY A 57 -11.58 -1.84 -1.84
N ALA A 58 -12.71 -1.91 -2.48
CA ALA A 58 -13.10 -3.13 -3.18
C ALA A 58 -12.15 -3.41 -4.34
N ARG A 59 -11.75 -4.65 -4.49
CA ARG A 59 -10.84 -5.04 -5.54
C ARG A 59 -11.56 -5.86 -6.59
N GLN A 60 -11.29 -5.58 -7.84
CA GLN A 60 -11.73 -6.39 -8.95
C GLN A 60 -10.53 -7.06 -9.56
N THR A 61 -10.67 -8.33 -9.91
CA THR A 61 -9.58 -9.08 -10.48
C THR A 61 -10.01 -9.62 -11.84
N HIS A 62 -9.20 -9.40 -12.84
CA HIS A 62 -9.49 -9.89 -14.19
C HIS A 62 -8.32 -10.73 -14.66
N GLU A 63 -8.59 -12.03 -14.88
CA GLU A 63 -7.52 -12.89 -15.31
C GLU A 63 -7.38 -12.84 -16.81
N LEU A 64 -6.15 -12.81 -17.28
CA LEU A 64 -5.86 -12.75 -18.70
C LEU A 64 -6.57 -13.91 -19.44
N SER A 65 -6.54 -15.07 -18.84
CA SER A 65 -7.12 -16.26 -19.50
C SER A 65 -8.64 -16.21 -19.62
N ALA A 66 -9.28 -15.33 -18.86
CA ALA A 66 -10.72 -15.24 -18.87
C ALA A 66 -11.24 -13.91 -19.39
N THR A 67 -10.37 -13.09 -19.96
CA THR A 67 -10.74 -11.76 -20.42
C THR A 67 -10.46 -11.65 -21.93
N ASP A 68 -11.40 -11.06 -22.64
CA ASP A 68 -11.21 -10.86 -24.08
C ASP A 68 -10.10 -9.86 -24.32
N ILE A 69 -9.21 -10.17 -25.24
CA ILE A 69 -8.11 -9.31 -25.57
C ILE A 69 -8.55 -8.32 -26.63
N ASP A 70 -7.91 -7.15 -26.65
CA ASP A 70 -8.18 -6.11 -27.64
C ASP A 70 -9.64 -5.66 -27.65
N SER A 71 -10.33 -5.88 -26.55
CA SER A 71 -11.74 -5.53 -26.41
C SER A 71 -11.93 -4.62 -25.23
N CYS A 72 -12.84 -3.68 -25.34
CA CYS A 72 -13.13 -2.78 -24.24
C CYS A 72 -13.91 -3.54 -23.16
N VAL A 73 -13.40 -3.55 -21.96
CA VAL A 73 -14.04 -4.19 -20.83
C VAL A 73 -14.44 -3.13 -19.83
N PRO A 74 -15.70 -2.78 -19.76
CA PRO A 74 -16.13 -1.77 -18.78
C PRO A 74 -16.18 -2.39 -17.39
N LEU A 75 -15.90 -1.59 -16.38
CA LEU A 75 -16.09 -2.05 -15.03
C LEU A 75 -17.59 -2.10 -14.75
N PRO A 76 -18.01 -2.85 -13.75
CA PRO A 76 -19.43 -2.92 -13.43
C PRO A 76 -20.02 -1.54 -13.25
N ALA A 77 -21.25 -1.34 -13.72
CA ALA A 77 -21.90 -0.04 -13.67
C ALA A 77 -21.83 0.55 -12.27
N GLY A 78 -21.53 1.81 -12.20
CA GLY A 78 -21.47 2.51 -10.92
C GLY A 78 -20.16 2.31 -10.16
N THR A 79 -19.21 1.57 -10.71
CA THR A 79 -17.93 1.37 -10.04
C THR A 79 -16.82 2.05 -10.83
N SER A 80 -15.73 2.31 -10.16
CA SER A 80 -14.55 2.88 -10.79
C SER A 80 -13.34 2.46 -9.98
N ALA A 81 -12.16 2.66 -10.51
CA ALA A 81 -10.94 2.30 -9.82
C ALA A 81 -9.99 3.49 -9.76
N GLN A 82 -9.23 3.57 -8.69
CA GLN A 82 -8.28 4.63 -8.49
C GLN A 82 -6.87 4.11 -8.27
N SER A 83 -6.68 2.81 -8.18
CA SER A 83 -5.36 2.21 -8.17
C SER A 83 -5.43 0.87 -8.89
N LEU A 84 -4.31 0.41 -9.38
CA LEU A 84 -4.30 -0.81 -10.16
C LEU A 84 -2.96 -1.51 -10.13
N ALA A 85 -2.95 -2.76 -10.53
CA ALA A 85 -1.72 -3.50 -10.73
C ALA A 85 -1.91 -4.35 -11.99
N ASN A 86 -0.97 -4.24 -12.90
CA ASN A 86 -1.02 -5.03 -14.13
C ASN A 86 0.03 -6.13 -14.06
N ARG A 87 -0.41 -7.35 -13.82
CA ARG A 87 0.47 -8.51 -13.80
C ARG A 87 0.10 -9.50 -14.89
N THR A 88 -0.61 -9.03 -15.93
CA THR A 88 -1.06 -9.91 -17.00
C THR A 88 0.06 -10.33 -17.94
N GLY A 89 1.17 -9.62 -17.94
CA GLY A 89 2.22 -9.88 -18.91
C GLY A 89 1.96 -9.17 -20.24
N ARG A 90 0.89 -8.40 -20.33
CA ARG A 90 0.51 -7.69 -21.53
C ARG A 90 0.27 -6.23 -21.23
N ASN A 91 0.38 -5.38 -22.22
CA ASN A 91 0.05 -3.97 -22.02
C ASN A 91 -1.45 -3.86 -21.76
N VAL A 92 -1.81 -3.01 -20.83
CA VAL A 92 -3.21 -2.74 -20.50
C VAL A 92 -3.43 -1.24 -20.56
N THR A 93 -4.45 -0.81 -21.28
CA THR A 93 -4.83 0.59 -21.29
C THR A 93 -6.06 0.74 -20.40
N THR A 94 -6.02 1.71 -19.50
CA THR A 94 -7.17 2.02 -18.66
C THR A 94 -7.79 3.31 -19.17
N TYR A 95 -9.10 3.43 -19.05
CA TYR A 95 -9.84 4.55 -19.61
C TYR A 95 -10.75 5.20 -18.59
N GLN A 96 -10.86 6.50 -18.68
CA GLN A 96 -11.84 7.21 -17.89
C GLN A 96 -13.23 6.93 -18.45
N SER A 97 -13.34 6.75 -19.75
CA SER A 97 -14.59 6.44 -20.42
C SER A 97 -14.97 4.98 -20.23
N ALA A 98 -16.22 4.72 -19.94
CA ALA A 98 -16.68 3.33 -19.81
C ALA A 98 -16.75 2.64 -21.17
N GLU A 99 -16.66 3.39 -22.27
CA GLU A 99 -16.65 2.81 -23.60
C GLU A 99 -15.26 2.82 -24.23
N CYS A 100 -14.24 3.04 -23.43
CA CYS A 100 -12.86 3.10 -23.92
C CYS A 100 -12.67 4.17 -24.98
N ALA A 101 -13.35 5.29 -24.84
CA ALA A 101 -13.21 6.38 -25.78
C ALA A 101 -11.93 7.16 -25.50
N GLU A 102 -11.20 7.48 -26.53
CA GLU A 102 -9.94 8.19 -26.36
C GLU A 102 -10.12 9.70 -26.34
N THR A 103 -11.36 10.15 -26.30
CA THR A 103 -11.62 11.56 -26.08
C THR A 103 -11.53 11.87 -24.59
N GLY A 104 -11.58 10.87 -23.72
CA GLY A 104 -11.33 11.05 -22.30
C GLY A 104 -9.88 10.69 -21.99
N GLU A 105 -9.57 10.59 -20.72
CA GLU A 105 -8.22 10.25 -20.30
C GLU A 105 -7.98 8.76 -20.47
N PHE A 106 -6.78 8.41 -20.83
CA PHE A 106 -6.39 7.01 -20.89
C PHE A 106 -4.88 6.89 -20.74
N GLU A 107 -4.44 5.74 -20.26
CA GLU A 107 -3.03 5.50 -20.03
C GLU A 107 -2.75 4.02 -20.21
N THR A 108 -1.59 3.69 -20.77
CA THR A 108 -1.21 2.30 -20.98
C THR A 108 -0.11 1.90 -20.03
N TYR A 109 -0.30 0.79 -19.36
CA TYR A 109 0.63 0.26 -18.37
C TYR A 109 1.22 -1.05 -18.87
N PRO A 110 2.55 -1.19 -18.83
CA PRO A 110 3.19 -2.43 -19.26
C PRO A 110 2.85 -3.59 -18.33
N GLY A 111 2.87 -4.77 -18.87
CA GLY A 111 2.46 -5.96 -18.13
C GLY A 111 3.49 -6.60 -17.26
N LYS A 112 4.63 -5.97 -17.05
CA LYS A 112 5.68 -6.58 -16.27
C LYS A 112 5.57 -6.28 -14.80
N GLY A 113 4.39 -6.26 -14.29
CA GLY A 113 4.21 -5.98 -12.87
C GLY A 113 4.16 -4.49 -12.57
N SER A 114 3.36 -3.74 -13.30
CA SER A 114 3.17 -2.33 -13.03
C SER A 114 2.20 -2.15 -11.88
N TRP A 115 2.59 -1.36 -10.91
CA TRP A 115 1.75 -1.06 -9.74
C TRP A 115 1.54 0.44 -9.69
N MET A 116 0.31 0.86 -9.79
CA MET A 116 -0.04 2.27 -9.83
C MET A 116 -0.92 2.60 -8.62
N PRO A 117 -0.36 3.18 -7.58
CA PRO A 117 -1.13 3.48 -6.37
C PRO A 117 -2.13 4.60 -6.54
N GLN A 118 -1.94 5.47 -7.51
CA GLN A 118 -2.85 6.57 -7.72
C GLN A 118 -3.03 6.80 -9.19
N SER A 119 -4.17 6.39 -9.72
CA SER A 119 -4.49 6.66 -11.11
C SER A 119 -4.81 8.14 -11.24
N PRO A 120 -4.38 8.80 -12.31
CA PRO A 120 -4.65 10.22 -12.48
C PRO A 120 -6.12 10.51 -12.76
N TYR A 121 -6.93 9.50 -13.00
CA TYR A 121 -8.37 9.67 -13.22
C TYR A 121 -9.07 8.42 -12.72
N ARG A 122 -10.39 8.46 -12.61
CA ARG A 122 -11.13 7.29 -12.22
C ARG A 122 -11.26 6.37 -13.41
N VAL A 123 -10.78 5.16 -13.26
CA VAL A 123 -10.80 4.18 -14.32
C VAL A 123 -12.18 3.54 -14.37
N ARG A 124 -12.78 3.52 -15.55
CA ARG A 124 -14.10 2.90 -15.74
C ARG A 124 -14.10 1.77 -16.74
N ALA A 125 -13.03 1.61 -17.46
CA ALA A 125 -12.90 0.53 -18.43
C ALA A 125 -11.43 0.25 -18.70
N PHE A 126 -11.15 -0.88 -19.26
CA PHE A 126 -9.78 -1.20 -19.64
C PHE A 126 -9.78 -2.07 -20.88
N LYS A 127 -8.61 -2.19 -21.47
CA LYS A 127 -8.41 -3.05 -22.62
C LYS A 127 -7.07 -3.73 -22.44
N ILE A 128 -7.03 -5.05 -22.58
CA ILE A 128 -5.79 -5.81 -22.50
C ILE A 128 -5.37 -6.10 -23.94
N TRP A 129 -4.16 -5.69 -24.28
CA TRP A 129 -3.67 -5.83 -25.64
C TRP A 129 -2.99 -7.17 -25.85
N GLU A 130 -2.95 -7.57 -27.07
CA GLU A 130 -2.34 -8.84 -27.39
C GLU A 130 -0.84 -8.81 -27.12
N ARG A 131 -0.21 -7.65 -27.23
CA ARG A 131 1.21 -7.52 -26.93
C ARG A 131 1.49 -6.31 -26.09
#